data_d6caeb2909064414c74944988496e414
#
_entry.id   d6caeb2909064414c74944988496e414
#
_cell.length_a   1.000
_cell.length_b   1.000
_cell.length_c   1.000
_cell.angle_alpha   90.00
_cell.angle_beta   90.00
_cell.angle_gamma   90.00
#
_symmetry.space_group_name_H-M   'P 1'
#
loop_
_entity.id
_entity.type
_entity.pdbx_description
1 polymer ?
#
loop_
_entity_poly.entity_id
_entity_poly.type
_entity_poly.pdbx_seq_one_letter_code
_entity_poly.pdbx_strand_id
1 'polypeptide(L)'
;MGFGNKNFKTTSEIIMSKNYELFTDLFEKIIYVSRKCLDCAESGDFEQLNFLVEQRDKLISITQTIHERLTLEQNSMDSSIAIEFNNQVNELITKMNEMDEQVLLKLNEERDNMQIEIAKSFKNKENFKGYNLNCLK
;
A
#
# COMPACT_ATOMS: atom_id res chain seq x y z
N MET A 1 -31.87 25.87 8.11
CA MET A 1 -31.19 25.27 7.00
C MET A 1 -29.85 24.71 7.37
N GLY A 2 -29.73 23.42 7.27
CA GLY A 2 -28.51 22.76 7.68
C GLY A 2 -27.45 22.58 6.60
N PHE A 3 -27.75 22.94 5.35
CA PHE A 3 -26.85 22.65 4.26
C PHE A 3 -25.53 23.40 4.36
N GLY A 4 -25.51 24.58 4.92
CA GLY A 4 -24.30 25.36 5.12
C GLY A 4 -23.28 24.65 5.98
N ASN A 5 -23.74 23.98 7.05
CA ASN A 5 -22.86 23.30 7.98
C ASN A 5 -22.15 22.10 7.38
N LYS A 6 -22.76 21.46 6.39
CA LYS A 6 -22.18 20.30 5.74
C LYS A 6 -20.97 20.64 4.90
N ASN A 7 -20.89 21.90 4.45
CA ASN A 7 -19.84 22.34 3.56
C ASN A 7 -18.70 23.07 4.28
N PHE A 8 -18.89 23.37 5.57
CA PHE A 8 -17.89 24.08 6.36
C PHE A 8 -17.00 23.08 7.10
N LYS A 9 -15.85 22.82 6.49
CA LYS A 9 -14.81 22.03 7.12
C LYS A 9 -13.68 22.95 7.52
N THR A 10 -13.01 22.62 8.62
CA THR A 10 -11.80 23.33 9.02
C THR A 10 -10.70 23.05 7.98
N THR A 11 -9.70 23.93 7.92
CA THR A 11 -8.53 23.71 7.06
C THR A 11 -7.86 22.38 7.37
N SER A 12 -7.74 22.02 8.65
CA SER A 12 -7.15 20.74 9.08
C SER A 12 -7.94 19.55 8.55
N GLU A 13 -9.27 19.60 8.60
CA GLU A 13 -10.13 18.53 8.10
C GLU A 13 -9.99 18.35 6.59
N ILE A 14 -9.89 19.46 5.85
CA ILE A 14 -9.69 19.43 4.40
C ILE A 14 -8.34 18.78 4.06
N ILE A 15 -7.29 19.15 4.76
CA ILE A 15 -5.95 18.59 4.55
C ILE A 15 -5.94 17.10 4.84
N MET A 16 -6.56 16.67 5.95
CA MET A 16 -6.66 15.26 6.29
C MET A 16 -7.42 14.46 5.24
N SER A 17 -8.55 14.99 4.77
CA SER A 17 -9.35 14.35 3.73
C SER A 17 -8.54 14.14 2.45
N LYS A 18 -7.75 15.13 2.05
CA LYS A 18 -6.87 15.03 0.88
C LYS A 18 -5.76 14.01 1.09
N ASN A 19 -5.19 13.95 2.29
CA ASN A 19 -4.16 12.97 2.61
C ASN A 19 -4.71 11.55 2.58
N TYR A 20 -5.95 11.33 3.02
CA TYR A 20 -6.60 10.02 2.92
C TYR A 20 -6.83 9.62 1.48
N GLU A 21 -7.32 10.54 0.64
CA GLU A 21 -7.48 10.28 -0.78
C GLU A 21 -6.15 9.93 -1.43
N LEU A 22 -5.12 10.70 -1.15
CA LEU A 22 -3.79 10.46 -1.69
C LEU A 22 -3.24 9.11 -1.25
N PHE A 23 -3.39 8.76 0.03
CA PHE A 23 -2.96 7.47 0.54
C PHE A 23 -3.68 6.33 -0.18
N THR A 24 -5.00 6.42 -0.30
CA THR A 24 -5.81 5.41 -0.96
C THR A 24 -5.42 5.26 -2.43
N ASP A 25 -5.26 6.36 -3.14
CA ASP A 25 -4.86 6.35 -4.55
C ASP A 25 -3.49 5.72 -4.74
N LEU A 26 -2.54 6.06 -3.88
CA LEU A 26 -1.19 5.47 -3.94
C LEU A 26 -1.23 3.98 -3.65
N PHE A 27 -2.01 3.56 -2.66
CA PHE A 27 -2.11 2.15 -2.31
C PHE A 27 -2.77 1.35 -3.43
N GLU A 28 -3.77 1.90 -4.09
CA GLU A 28 -4.39 1.28 -5.27
C GLU A 28 -3.40 1.11 -6.41
N LYS A 29 -2.50 2.08 -6.60
CA LYS A 29 -1.42 1.97 -7.57
C LYS A 29 -0.45 0.84 -7.19
N ILE A 30 -0.14 0.69 -5.90
CA ILE A 30 0.68 -0.43 -5.42
C ILE A 30 0.01 -1.76 -5.75
N ILE A 31 -1.28 -1.87 -5.50
CA ILE A 31 -2.05 -3.08 -5.83
C ILE A 31 -2.00 -3.36 -7.34
N TYR A 32 -2.19 -2.33 -8.15
CA TYR A 32 -2.15 -2.46 -9.61
C TYR A 32 -0.77 -2.97 -10.08
N VAL A 33 0.31 -2.36 -9.59
CA VAL A 33 1.67 -2.78 -9.93
C VAL A 33 1.95 -4.19 -9.42
N SER A 34 1.46 -4.54 -8.23
CA SER A 34 1.60 -5.89 -7.67
C SER A 34 0.94 -6.94 -8.55
N ARG A 35 -0.24 -6.62 -9.11
CA ARG A 35 -0.91 -7.52 -10.05
C ARG A 35 -0.10 -7.69 -11.33
N LYS A 36 0.49 -6.62 -11.84
CA LYS A 36 1.38 -6.69 -12.99
C LYS A 36 2.63 -7.54 -12.70
N CYS A 37 3.15 -7.44 -11.47
CA CYS A 37 4.26 -8.29 -11.03
C CYS A 37 3.87 -9.77 -11.09
N LEU A 38 2.68 -10.10 -10.62
CA LEU A 38 2.19 -11.48 -10.68
C LEU A 38 2.07 -11.97 -12.12
N ASP A 39 1.51 -11.15 -13.00
CA ASP A 39 1.39 -11.48 -14.42
C ASP A 39 2.77 -11.75 -15.04
N CYS A 40 3.75 -10.94 -14.73
CA CYS A 40 5.13 -11.12 -15.21
C CYS A 40 5.76 -12.40 -14.67
N ALA A 41 5.55 -12.70 -13.39
CA ALA A 41 6.07 -13.91 -12.77
C ALA A 41 5.46 -15.15 -13.45
N GLU A 42 4.16 -15.13 -13.72
CA GLU A 42 3.46 -16.24 -14.37
C GLU A 42 3.91 -16.44 -15.81
N SER A 43 4.18 -15.36 -16.54
CA SER A 43 4.61 -15.42 -17.93
C SER A 43 6.12 -15.63 -18.09
N GLY A 44 6.88 -15.54 -17.03
CA GLY A 44 8.33 -15.68 -17.07
C GLY A 44 9.08 -14.44 -17.53
N ASP A 45 8.43 -13.28 -17.57
CA ASP A 45 9.06 -12.02 -17.96
C ASP A 45 9.74 -11.39 -16.74
N PHE A 46 10.90 -11.90 -16.37
CA PHE A 46 11.58 -11.49 -15.15
C PHE A 46 12.29 -10.14 -15.27
N GLU A 47 12.64 -9.73 -16.49
CA GLU A 47 13.20 -8.40 -16.72
C GLU A 47 12.16 -7.33 -16.39
N GLN A 48 10.94 -7.50 -16.90
CA GLN A 48 9.85 -6.58 -16.62
C GLN A 48 9.45 -6.65 -15.16
N LEU A 49 9.45 -7.84 -14.57
CA LEU A 49 9.16 -8.01 -13.15
C LEU A 49 10.12 -7.19 -12.29
N ASN A 50 11.41 -7.26 -12.57
CA ASN A 50 12.42 -6.50 -11.85
C ASN A 50 12.16 -4.99 -11.93
N PHE A 51 11.84 -4.49 -13.11
CA PHE A 51 11.49 -3.09 -13.32
C PHE A 51 10.26 -2.70 -12.49
N LEU A 52 9.23 -3.51 -12.50
CA LEU A 52 8.00 -3.25 -11.75
C LEU A 52 8.22 -3.28 -10.24
N VAL A 53 9.07 -4.16 -9.75
CA VAL A 53 9.45 -4.21 -8.32
C VAL A 53 10.08 -2.89 -7.90
N GLU A 54 10.97 -2.34 -8.71
CA GLU A 54 11.60 -1.05 -8.42
C GLU A 54 10.56 0.09 -8.38
N GLN A 55 9.63 0.09 -9.31
CA GLN A 55 8.54 1.07 -9.33
C GLN A 55 7.66 0.95 -8.08
N ARG A 56 7.34 -0.28 -7.71
CA ARG A 56 6.56 -0.58 -6.51
C ARG A 56 7.25 -0.09 -5.24
N ASP A 57 8.56 -0.28 -5.14
CA ASP A 57 9.35 0.15 -3.98
C ASP A 57 9.26 1.66 -3.78
N LYS A 58 9.32 2.43 -4.86
CA LYS A 58 9.18 3.88 -4.82
C LYS A 58 7.78 4.28 -4.32
N LEU A 59 6.75 3.62 -4.84
CA LEU A 59 5.38 3.89 -4.41
C LEU A 59 5.18 3.56 -2.92
N ILE A 60 5.73 2.47 -2.45
CA ILE A 60 5.65 2.07 -1.04
C ILE A 60 6.32 3.12 -0.15
N SER A 61 7.49 3.61 -0.53
CA SER A 61 8.20 4.64 0.25
C SER A 61 7.38 5.93 0.37
N ILE A 62 6.79 6.39 -0.73
CA ILE A 62 5.92 7.58 -0.72
C ILE A 62 4.70 7.33 0.16
N THR A 63 4.08 6.18 0.02
CA THR A 63 2.88 5.82 0.75
C THR A 63 3.14 5.74 2.26
N GLN A 64 4.30 5.22 2.67
CA GLN A 64 4.70 5.19 4.08
C GLN A 64 4.82 6.60 4.65
N THR A 65 5.39 7.54 3.90
CA THR A 65 5.51 8.93 4.34
C THR A 65 4.13 9.55 4.57
N ILE A 66 3.19 9.31 3.66
CA ILE A 66 1.83 9.81 3.81
C ILE A 66 1.15 9.15 5.02
N HIS A 67 1.34 7.85 5.19
CA HIS A 67 0.78 7.11 6.32
C HIS A 67 1.27 7.65 7.67
N GLU A 68 2.55 7.98 7.76
CA GLU A 68 3.12 8.57 8.98
C GLU A 68 2.44 9.90 9.33
N ARG A 69 2.20 10.75 8.34
CA ARG A 69 1.46 11.99 8.54
C ARG A 69 0.04 11.75 9.03
N LEU A 70 -0.65 10.81 8.41
CA LEU A 70 -2.02 10.48 8.80
C LEU A 70 -2.08 9.93 10.22
N THR A 71 -1.11 9.13 10.62
CA THR A 71 -1.04 8.60 11.99
C THR A 71 -0.91 9.73 13.01
N LEU A 72 -0.10 10.74 12.71
CA LEU A 72 0.02 11.91 13.58
C LEU A 72 -1.26 12.74 13.63
N GLU A 73 -1.97 12.83 12.52
CA GLU A 73 -3.22 13.60 12.42
C GLU A 73 -4.41 12.87 13.04
N GLN A 74 -4.38 11.56 13.17
CA GLN A 74 -5.49 10.75 13.71
C GLN A 74 -5.90 11.14 15.12
N ASN A 75 -5.00 11.69 15.91
CA ASN A 75 -5.28 12.12 17.27
C ASN A 75 -6.35 13.21 17.35
N SER A 76 -6.56 13.96 16.27
CA SER A 76 -7.55 15.03 16.20
C SER A 76 -8.79 14.65 15.39
N MET A 77 -8.92 13.38 15.00
CA MET A 77 -10.01 12.90 14.18
C MET A 77 -11.13 12.26 14.97
N ASP A 78 -12.30 12.21 14.33
CA ASP A 78 -13.40 11.36 14.79
C ASP A 78 -12.94 9.90 14.74
N SER A 79 -13.14 9.17 15.82
CA SER A 79 -12.71 7.78 15.94
C SER A 79 -13.39 6.86 14.94
N SER A 80 -14.64 7.16 14.53
CA SER A 80 -15.33 6.34 13.54
C SER A 80 -14.66 6.43 12.17
N ILE A 81 -14.20 7.61 11.80
CA ILE A 81 -13.48 7.82 10.54
C ILE A 81 -12.13 7.10 10.57
N ALA A 82 -11.43 7.18 11.70
CA ALA A 82 -10.16 6.49 11.88
C ALA A 82 -10.32 4.97 11.77
N ILE A 83 -11.35 4.41 12.39
CA ILE A 83 -11.63 2.97 12.34
C ILE A 83 -11.93 2.53 10.90
N GLU A 84 -12.77 3.27 10.19
CA GLU A 84 -13.11 2.97 8.80
C GLU A 84 -11.87 3.00 7.91
N PHE A 85 -11.04 4.03 8.05
CA PHE A 85 -9.81 4.15 7.30
C PHE A 85 -8.87 2.97 7.58
N ASN A 86 -8.69 2.62 8.85
CA ASN A 86 -7.84 1.50 9.24
C ASN A 86 -8.33 0.18 8.65
N ASN A 87 -9.64 -0.03 8.60
CA ASN A 87 -10.23 -1.22 7.99
C ASN A 87 -9.94 -1.28 6.49
N GLN A 88 -10.06 -0.17 5.79
CA GLN A 88 -9.75 -0.09 4.36
C GLN A 88 -8.28 -0.39 4.09
N VAL A 89 -7.39 0.17 4.90
CA VAL A 89 -5.95 -0.07 4.77
C VAL A 89 -5.63 -1.55 4.98
N ASN A 90 -6.22 -2.16 6.00
CA ASN A 90 -6.00 -3.58 6.28
C ASN A 90 -6.46 -4.48 5.12
N GLU A 91 -7.58 -4.16 4.49
CA GLU A 91 -8.05 -4.90 3.32
C GLU A 91 -7.06 -4.81 2.15
N LEU A 92 -6.53 -3.61 1.90
CA LEU A 92 -5.56 -3.39 0.83
C LEU A 92 -4.24 -4.12 1.10
N ILE A 93 -3.78 -4.10 2.35
CA ILE A 93 -2.58 -4.84 2.77
C ILE A 93 -2.77 -6.34 2.56
N THR A 94 -3.94 -6.86 2.91
CA THR A 94 -4.25 -8.28 2.73
C THR A 94 -4.19 -8.67 1.25
N LYS A 95 -4.76 -7.87 0.36
CA LYS A 95 -4.70 -8.10 -1.09
C LYS A 95 -3.27 -8.09 -1.61
N MET A 96 -2.48 -7.13 -1.18
CA MET A 96 -1.08 -7.02 -1.58
C MET A 96 -0.30 -8.27 -1.16
N ASN A 97 -0.51 -8.73 0.07
CA ASN A 97 0.18 -9.90 0.60
C ASN A 97 -0.19 -11.18 -0.15
N GLU A 98 -1.46 -11.35 -0.48
CA GLU A 98 -1.91 -12.51 -1.24
C GLU A 98 -1.23 -12.57 -2.60
N MET A 99 -1.12 -11.43 -3.28
CA MET A 99 -0.42 -11.36 -4.55
C MET A 99 1.08 -11.63 -4.40
N ASP A 100 1.70 -11.09 -3.36
CA ASP A 100 3.12 -11.29 -3.08
C ASP A 100 3.44 -12.75 -2.83
N GLU A 101 2.59 -13.45 -2.09
CA GLU A 101 2.75 -14.88 -1.85
C GLU A 101 2.70 -15.68 -3.16
N GLN A 102 1.79 -15.32 -4.05
CA GLN A 102 1.70 -15.98 -5.36
C GLN A 102 2.94 -15.73 -6.21
N VAL A 103 3.47 -14.51 -6.20
CA VAL A 103 4.70 -14.18 -6.91
C VAL A 103 5.87 -14.99 -6.34
N LEU A 104 5.99 -15.06 -5.01
CA LEU A 104 7.06 -15.82 -4.35
C LEU A 104 6.98 -17.31 -4.68
N LEU A 105 5.77 -17.88 -4.74
CA LEU A 105 5.58 -19.27 -5.14
C LEU A 105 6.08 -19.50 -6.57
N LYS A 106 5.74 -18.61 -7.48
CA LYS A 106 6.22 -18.70 -8.86
C LYS A 106 7.73 -18.60 -8.97
N LEU A 107 8.32 -17.65 -8.26
CA LEU A 107 9.76 -17.44 -8.25
C LEU A 107 10.50 -18.63 -7.65
N ASN A 108 9.91 -19.30 -6.64
CA ASN A 108 10.49 -20.49 -6.05
C ASN A 108 10.45 -21.71 -6.98
N GLU A 109 9.51 -21.75 -7.91
CA GLU A 109 9.44 -22.81 -8.93
C GLU A 109 10.57 -22.69 -9.94
N GLU A 110 11.07 -21.49 -10.15
CA GLU A 110 12.06 -21.16 -11.17
C GLU A 110 13.38 -20.85 -10.53
N ARG A 111 14.36 -21.52 -10.43
CA ARG A 111 15.54 -21.32 -9.58
C ARG A 111 16.74 -20.73 -10.29
N ASP A 112 16.80 -19.43 -10.47
CA ASP A 112 18.03 -18.77 -10.86
C ASP A 112 18.35 -17.59 -9.95
N ASN A 113 19.54 -17.00 -10.10
CA ASN A 113 20.02 -15.94 -9.20
C ASN A 113 19.15 -14.68 -9.26
N MET A 114 18.66 -14.36 -10.44
CA MET A 114 17.83 -13.18 -10.65
C MET A 114 16.51 -13.31 -9.90
N GLN A 115 15.90 -14.48 -9.96
CA GLN A 115 14.64 -14.77 -9.28
C GLN A 115 14.81 -14.73 -7.75
N ILE A 116 15.95 -15.19 -7.25
CA ILE A 116 16.25 -15.14 -5.82
C ILE A 116 16.33 -13.69 -5.34
N GLU A 117 16.95 -12.81 -6.11
CA GLU A 117 17.05 -11.40 -5.74
C GLU A 117 15.69 -10.72 -5.73
N ILE A 118 14.85 -11.01 -6.71
CA ILE A 118 13.49 -10.48 -6.76
C ILE A 118 12.68 -10.98 -5.56
N ALA A 119 12.81 -12.24 -5.21
CA ALA A 119 12.13 -12.82 -4.04
C ALA A 119 12.54 -12.11 -2.75
N LYS A 120 13.82 -11.78 -2.58
CA LYS A 120 14.30 -11.00 -1.43
C LYS A 120 13.62 -9.64 -1.35
N SER A 121 13.46 -8.98 -2.49
CA SER A 121 12.78 -7.70 -2.55
C SER A 121 11.34 -7.80 -2.08
N PHE A 122 10.61 -8.83 -2.50
CA PHE A 122 9.25 -9.05 -2.03
C PHE A 122 9.17 -9.38 -0.54
N LYS A 123 10.11 -10.14 -0.02
CA LYS A 123 10.16 -10.42 1.43
C LYS A 123 10.36 -9.14 2.23
N ASN A 124 11.17 -8.22 1.74
CA ASN A 124 11.38 -6.95 2.41
C ASN A 124 10.08 -6.12 2.53
N LYS A 125 9.10 -6.35 1.66
CA LYS A 125 7.82 -5.65 1.73
C LYS A 125 6.91 -6.16 2.85
N GLU A 126 7.19 -7.29 3.42
CA GLU A 126 6.48 -7.76 4.60
C GLU A 126 6.69 -6.83 5.79
N ASN A 127 7.83 -6.16 5.86
CA ASN A 127 8.12 -5.16 6.88
C ASN A 127 7.18 -3.95 6.79
N PHE A 128 6.84 -3.53 5.57
CA PHE A 128 5.87 -2.46 5.36
C PHE A 128 4.50 -2.87 5.92
N LYS A 129 4.07 -4.08 5.60
CA LYS A 129 2.81 -4.63 6.11
C LYS A 129 2.78 -4.63 7.64
N GLY A 130 3.81 -5.18 8.29
CA GLY A 130 3.88 -5.23 9.74
C GLY A 130 3.88 -3.85 10.36
N TYR A 131 4.63 -2.93 9.78
CA TYR A 131 4.68 -1.55 10.22
C TYR A 131 3.30 -0.90 10.20
N ASN A 132 2.58 -1.02 9.09
CA ASN A 132 1.26 -0.41 8.94
C ASN A 132 0.26 -0.97 9.93
N LEU A 133 0.25 -2.27 10.14
CA LEU A 133 -0.66 -2.90 11.09
C LEU A 133 -0.38 -2.41 12.51
N ASN A 134 0.87 -2.26 12.88
CA ASN A 134 1.25 -1.76 14.20
C ASN A 134 0.87 -0.30 14.40
N CYS A 135 1.04 0.52 13.39
CA CYS A 135 0.69 1.93 13.46
C CYS A 135 -0.82 2.17 13.52
N LEU A 136 -1.61 1.27 12.96
CA LEU A 136 -3.07 1.41 12.86
C LEU A 136 -3.81 0.87 14.07
N LYS A 137 -3.12 0.20 14.95
CA LYS A 137 -3.70 -0.27 16.21
C LYS A 137 -3.69 0.84 17.24
#